data_09e1aa33751e03b1b46beb935c75df5e
#
_entry.id   09e1aa33751e03b1b46beb935c75df5e
#
_cell.length_a   1.000
_cell.length_b   1.000
_cell.length_c   1.000
_cell.angle_alpha   90.00
_cell.angle_beta   90.00
_cell.angle_gamma   90.00
#
_symmetry.space_group_name_H-M   'P 1'
#
loop_
_entity.id
_entity.type
_entity.pdbx_description
1 polymer ?
#
loop_
_entity_poly.entity_id
_entity_poly.type
_entity_poly.pdbx_seq_one_letter_code
_entity_poly.pdbx_strand_id
1 'polypeptide(L)'
;MMVDPEWYYEEYLKGKSVEQIRSQIRSLQRKIRQLQKEVDNPNSDGWMICPGPEVQLEMHRLYLKRAKEALMDAIEYLGSDK
;
A
#
# COMPACT_ATOMS: atom_id res chain seq x y z
N MET A 1 7.00 -15.62 4.54
CA MET A 1 7.46 -14.48 5.32
C MET A 1 6.37 -13.42 5.40
N MET A 2 6.10 -12.97 6.60
CA MET A 2 5.07 -11.94 6.79
C MET A 2 5.68 -10.56 6.83
N VAL A 3 5.12 -9.68 6.03
CA VAL A 3 5.53 -8.29 5.99
C VAL A 3 4.35 -7.46 6.50
N ASP A 4 4.51 -6.87 7.67
CA ASP A 4 3.40 -6.15 8.26
C ASP A 4 3.41 -4.68 7.84
N PRO A 5 2.30 -3.97 8.08
CA PRO A 5 2.20 -2.56 7.65
C PRO A 5 3.23 -1.65 8.32
N GLU A 6 3.65 -1.99 9.52
CA GLU A 6 4.65 -1.19 10.20
C GLU A 6 5.99 -1.24 9.48
N TRP A 7 6.34 -2.40 8.94
CA TRP A 7 7.54 -2.51 8.13
C TRP A 7 7.45 -1.59 6.92
N TYR A 8 6.30 -1.60 6.25
CA TYR A 8 6.11 -0.74 5.10
C TYR A 8 6.28 0.73 5.47
N TYR A 9 5.71 1.12 6.61
CA TYR A 9 5.85 2.48 7.09
C TYR A 9 7.32 2.83 7.31
N GLU A 10 8.05 1.96 7.98
CA GLU A 10 9.44 2.22 8.30
C GLU A 10 10.29 2.34 7.04
N GLU A 11 10.01 1.53 6.04
CA GLU A 11 10.84 1.50 4.83
C GLU A 11 10.47 2.58 3.84
N TYR A 12 9.20 2.90 3.72
CA TYR A 12 8.76 3.74 2.61
C TYR A 12 8.08 5.03 3.02
N LEU A 13 7.60 5.13 4.23
CA LEU A 13 6.78 6.27 4.63
C LEU A 13 7.44 7.15 5.68
N LYS A 14 8.24 6.56 6.53
CA LYS A 14 8.82 7.29 7.65
C LYS A 14 9.73 8.39 7.13
N GLY A 15 9.52 9.59 7.61
CA GLY A 15 10.35 10.72 7.24
C GLY A 15 10.06 11.30 5.86
N LYS A 16 8.99 10.82 5.21
CA LYS A 16 8.64 11.31 3.88
C LYS A 16 7.72 12.51 3.95
N SER A 17 7.77 13.33 2.93
CA SER A 17 6.88 14.49 2.85
C SER A 17 5.48 14.04 2.47
N VAL A 18 4.51 14.97 2.64
CA VAL A 18 3.13 14.69 2.28
C VAL A 18 3.03 14.25 0.82
N GLU A 19 3.74 14.93 -0.05
CA GLU A 19 3.69 14.60 -1.47
C GLU A 19 4.25 13.22 -1.75
N GLN A 20 5.32 12.87 -1.07
CA GLN A 20 5.91 11.55 -1.24
C GLN A 20 4.96 10.45 -0.74
N ILE A 21 4.29 10.72 0.38
CA ILE A 21 3.32 9.76 0.90
C ILE A 21 2.16 9.61 -0.07
N ARG A 22 1.68 10.72 -0.63
CA ARG A 22 0.61 10.66 -1.63
C ARG A 22 1.02 9.86 -2.85
N SER A 23 2.27 10.02 -3.27
CA SER A 23 2.78 9.27 -4.40
C SER A 23 2.76 7.77 -4.11
N GLN A 24 3.15 7.39 -2.90
CA GLN A 24 3.09 6.00 -2.50
C GLN A 24 1.67 5.47 -2.50
N ILE A 25 0.73 6.28 -2.02
CA ILE A 25 -0.67 5.87 -2.01
C ILE A 25 -1.17 5.62 -3.43
N ARG A 26 -0.82 6.49 -4.36
CA ARG A 26 -1.22 6.29 -5.75
C ARG A 26 -0.65 4.98 -6.31
N SER A 27 0.62 4.72 -6.01
CA SER A 27 1.26 3.50 -6.47
C SER A 27 0.56 2.28 -5.89
N LEU A 28 0.23 2.34 -4.61
CA LEU A 28 -0.47 1.23 -3.96
C LEU A 28 -1.85 1.02 -4.56
N GLN A 29 -2.56 2.10 -4.82
CA GLN A 29 -3.90 2.00 -5.41
C GLN A 29 -3.83 1.38 -6.80
N ARG A 30 -2.84 1.78 -7.58
CA ARG A 30 -2.66 1.21 -8.91
C ARG A 30 -2.34 -0.27 -8.83
N LYS A 31 -1.46 -0.63 -7.91
CA LYS A 31 -1.09 -2.03 -7.75
C LYS A 31 -2.27 -2.87 -7.26
N ILE A 32 -3.06 -2.32 -6.34
CA ILE A 32 -4.24 -3.01 -5.84
C ILE A 32 -5.24 -3.24 -6.97
N ARG A 33 -5.43 -2.24 -7.81
CA ARG A 33 -6.35 -2.37 -8.94
C ARG A 33 -5.89 -3.46 -9.89
N GLN A 34 -4.60 -3.51 -10.14
CA GLN A 34 -4.03 -4.54 -11.00
C GLN A 34 -4.21 -5.94 -10.40
N LEU A 35 -3.92 -6.06 -9.12
CA LEU A 35 -4.06 -7.33 -8.43
C LEU A 35 -5.52 -7.77 -8.37
N GLN A 36 -6.43 -6.82 -8.21
CA GLN A 36 -7.84 -7.13 -8.18
C GLN A 36 -8.29 -7.72 -9.51
N LYS A 37 -7.76 -7.19 -10.60
CA LYS A 37 -8.07 -7.75 -11.91
C LYS A 37 -7.58 -9.18 -12.03
N GLU A 38 -6.41 -9.46 -11.49
CA GLU A 38 -5.86 -10.81 -11.54
C GLU A 38 -6.69 -11.78 -10.73
N VAL A 39 -7.20 -11.32 -9.60
CA VAL A 39 -8.06 -12.16 -8.76
C VAL A 39 -9.40 -12.43 -9.43
N ASP A 40 -9.98 -11.37 -10.02
CA ASP A 40 -11.29 -11.49 -10.66
C ASP A 40 -11.22 -12.29 -11.94
N ASN A 41 -10.06 -12.34 -12.56
CA ASN A 41 -9.90 -12.96 -13.87
C ASN A 41 -8.73 -13.93 -13.81
N PRO A 42 -8.88 -15.03 -13.08
CA PRO A 42 -7.76 -15.93 -12.85
C PRO A 42 -7.40 -16.67 -14.13
N ASN A 43 -6.38 -16.19 -14.78
CA ASN A 43 -5.83 -16.92 -15.90
C ASN A 43 -4.98 -18.06 -15.39
N SER A 44 -4.90 -19.11 -16.19
CA SER A 44 -4.19 -20.30 -15.79
C SER A 44 -2.74 -20.04 -15.44
N ASP A 45 -2.17 -19.02 -16.03
CA ASP A 45 -0.75 -18.74 -15.81
C ASP A 45 -0.48 -18.21 -14.42
N GLY A 46 -1.49 -17.63 -13.77
CA GLY A 46 -1.29 -17.02 -12.48
C GLY A 46 -1.21 -17.99 -11.32
N TRP A 47 -1.63 -19.22 -11.54
CA TRP A 47 -1.70 -20.17 -10.44
C TRP A 47 -0.32 -20.59 -9.92
N MET A 48 0.71 -20.35 -10.68
CA MET A 48 2.06 -20.73 -10.28
C MET A 48 2.75 -19.68 -9.40
N ILE A 49 2.15 -18.52 -9.27
CA ILE A 49 2.78 -17.42 -8.52
C ILE A 49 2.59 -17.64 -7.03
N CYS A 50 3.67 -17.51 -6.29
CA CYS A 50 3.62 -17.64 -4.84
C CYS A 50 4.37 -16.48 -4.21
N PRO A 51 3.74 -15.66 -3.35
CA PRO A 51 2.34 -15.80 -2.96
C PRO A 51 1.40 -15.41 -4.09
N GLY A 52 0.20 -15.95 -4.04
CA GLY A 52 -0.78 -15.69 -5.06
C GLY A 52 -1.28 -14.24 -5.03
N PRO A 53 -1.99 -13.85 -6.08
CA PRO A 53 -2.48 -12.47 -6.16
C PRO A 53 -3.44 -12.10 -5.04
N GLU A 54 -4.16 -13.07 -4.49
CA GLU A 54 -5.08 -12.79 -3.39
C GLU A 54 -4.31 -12.35 -2.15
N VAL A 55 -3.22 -13.03 -1.85
CA VAL A 55 -2.41 -12.69 -0.69
C VAL A 55 -1.74 -11.33 -0.90
N GLN A 56 -1.23 -11.09 -2.10
CA GLN A 56 -0.60 -9.82 -2.40
C GLN A 56 -1.60 -8.67 -2.32
N LEU A 57 -2.82 -8.91 -2.76
CA LEU A 57 -3.87 -7.89 -2.70
C LEU A 57 -4.16 -7.52 -1.25
N GLU A 58 -4.27 -8.52 -0.40
CA GLU A 58 -4.52 -8.30 1.02
C GLU A 58 -3.39 -7.49 1.64
N MET A 59 -2.16 -7.85 1.36
CA MET A 59 -1.01 -7.15 1.91
C MET A 59 -0.98 -5.70 1.44
N HIS A 60 -1.27 -5.47 0.17
CA HIS A 60 -1.24 -4.10 -0.34
C HIS A 60 -2.37 -3.26 0.22
N ARG A 61 -3.50 -3.87 0.54
CA ARG A 61 -4.58 -3.16 1.21
C ARG A 61 -4.16 -2.69 2.59
N LEU A 62 -3.42 -3.52 3.31
CA LEU A 62 -2.90 -3.13 4.61
C LEU A 62 -1.87 -2.02 4.47
N TYR A 63 -1.02 -2.11 3.47
CA TYR A 63 -0.05 -1.03 3.22
C TYR A 63 -0.78 0.28 2.91
N LEU A 64 -1.83 0.20 2.11
CA LEU A 64 -2.57 1.40 1.75
C LEU A 64 -3.21 2.03 2.98
N LYS A 65 -3.78 1.20 3.84
CA LYS A 65 -4.37 1.71 5.07
C LYS A 65 -3.31 2.43 5.92
N ARG A 66 -2.14 1.82 6.05
CA ARG A 66 -1.08 2.43 6.85
C ARG A 66 -0.58 3.72 6.20
N ALA A 67 -0.49 3.73 4.89
CA ALA A 67 -0.06 4.94 4.18
C ALA A 67 -1.06 6.07 4.37
N LYS A 68 -2.34 5.76 4.35
CA LYS A 68 -3.36 6.78 4.58
C LYS A 68 -3.27 7.34 5.99
N GLU A 69 -3.00 6.49 6.95
CA GLU A 69 -2.83 6.94 8.34
C GLU A 69 -1.62 7.85 8.45
N ALA A 70 -0.52 7.48 7.80
CA ALA A 70 0.67 8.31 7.82
C ALA A 70 0.42 9.65 7.14
N LEU A 71 -0.36 9.66 6.08
CA LEU A 71 -0.69 10.90 5.39
C LEU A 71 -1.51 11.81 6.29
N MET A 72 -2.49 11.26 6.97
CA MET A 72 -3.31 12.06 7.86
C MET A 72 -2.47 12.64 9.00
N ASP A 73 -1.57 11.84 9.54
CA ASP A 73 -0.68 12.33 10.59
C ASP A 73 0.19 13.46 10.08
N ALA A 74 0.70 13.34 8.87
CA ALA A 74 1.55 14.37 8.30
C ALA A 74 0.77 15.65 8.06
N ILE A 75 -0.46 15.52 7.60
CA ILE A 75 -1.31 16.69 7.35
C ILE A 75 -1.67 17.37 8.67
N GLU A 76 -2.01 16.59 9.68
CA GLU A 76 -2.33 17.15 10.98
C GLU A 76 -1.15 17.89 11.57
N TYR A 77 0.03 17.31 11.43
CA TYR A 77 1.23 17.95 11.94
C TYR A 77 1.45 19.31 11.30
N LEU A 78 1.29 19.37 9.98
CA LEU A 78 1.44 20.63 9.27
C LEU A 78 0.33 21.60 9.60
N GLY A 79 -0.88 21.08 9.79
CA GLY A 79 -2.02 21.93 10.07
C GLY A 79 -2.01 22.52 11.47
N SER A 80 -1.31 21.87 12.38
CA SER A 80 -1.31 22.33 13.77
C SER A 80 -0.52 23.62 13.95
N ASP A 81 0.16 24.05 12.92
CA ASP A 81 0.92 25.29 12.95
C ASP A 81 0.06 26.53 12.86
N LYS A 82 -1.19 26.37 12.70
CA LYS A 82 -2.08 27.54 12.53
C LYS A 82 -2.43 28.23 13.83
#